data_0c3bb37867195e24771de1ae2a93eafb
#
_entry.id   0c3bb37867195e24771de1ae2a93eafb
#
_cell.length_a   1.000
_cell.length_b   1.000
_cell.length_c   1.000
_cell.angle_alpha   90.00
_cell.angle_beta   90.00
_cell.angle_gamma   90.00
#
_symmetry.space_group_name_H-M   'P 1'
#
loop_
_entity.id
_entity.type
_entity.pdbx_description
1 polymer ?
#
loop_
_entity_poly.entity_id
_entity_poly.type
_entity_poly.pdbx_seq_one_letter_code
_entity_poly.pdbx_strand_id
1 'polypeptide(L)'
;MSLDPKRQPLLPEIGLIGLVPDTWQSQWQPRHQVLVRLAKYFNIVWASPAPFWRDALSARAAEKKSKFEYDLPPGFILNKHKLWLPRFHKPRWLAERTARLRLAAARQQLIDRHCKSVLLYLWRPEYHEALQQVAHDHAFYHIDDEYSFSSVEAPVSPEETKLITESDAVIIHSPALLEKKGHLNPSTYFVPNGVDFALYSQPIPEPSDIAAIKPPRIGYTGNVKKQLDWDLITGLVAKHPEWSFVFVGQIMSHPGLQEIVERLSSRKNVHFLGGKSVTALAAYPQHFDVCIMPYCNDNYTKFIYPLKLHEYLGGGQPVVGTRIRSLEDFEDSITLATNIEEWSAGIAAGLSTPAASQQMRDARQAVARQHDWDLLVLRIARIMIEHMDSISSTQKKEYLAKLQQAEVHSQGPVTTDKR
;
A
#
# COMPACT_ATOMS: atom_id res chain seq x y z
N MET A 1 6.38 -0.83 15.84
CA MET A 1 7.56 0.03 15.63
C MET A 1 7.50 1.16 16.66
N SER A 2 8.38 1.14 17.68
CA SER A 2 8.45 2.23 18.69
C SER A 2 9.17 3.42 18.06
N LEU A 3 8.42 4.46 17.68
CA LEU A 3 8.98 5.72 17.19
C LEU A 3 9.32 6.58 18.42
N ASP A 4 10.59 6.97 18.57
CA ASP A 4 10.99 7.96 19.59
C ASP A 4 10.33 9.30 19.25
N PRO A 5 9.41 9.82 20.07
CA PRO A 5 8.67 11.06 19.78
C PRO A 5 9.56 12.32 19.76
N LYS A 6 10.83 12.21 20.16
CA LYS A 6 11.80 13.34 20.18
C LYS A 6 12.70 13.37 18.95
N ARG A 7 12.66 12.38 18.08
CA ARG A 7 13.57 12.31 16.93
C ARG A 7 13.06 13.20 15.80
N GLN A 8 13.82 14.25 15.47
CA GLN A 8 13.54 15.08 14.29
C GLN A 8 13.78 14.28 12.99
N PRO A 9 13.11 14.62 11.88
CA PRO A 9 13.44 14.09 10.57
C PRO A 9 14.92 14.29 10.23
N LEU A 10 15.48 13.40 9.41
CA LEU A 10 16.90 13.45 9.02
C LEU A 10 17.25 14.73 8.24
N LEU A 11 16.32 15.25 7.45
CA LEU A 11 16.42 16.47 6.63
C LEU A 11 15.24 17.39 6.99
N PRO A 12 15.25 18.01 8.19
CA PRO A 12 14.12 18.77 8.70
C PRO A 12 13.83 20.06 7.93
N GLU A 13 14.78 20.53 7.13
CA GLU A 13 14.63 21.68 6.23
C GLU A 13 13.79 21.38 4.98
N ILE A 14 13.45 20.12 4.72
CA ILE A 14 12.57 19.71 3.64
C ILE A 14 11.19 19.40 4.19
N GLY A 15 10.18 20.04 3.63
CA GLY A 15 8.77 19.80 3.90
C GLY A 15 8.08 19.16 2.72
N LEU A 16 7.16 18.21 2.97
CA LEU A 16 6.39 17.53 1.95
C LEU A 16 4.91 17.60 2.25
N ILE A 17 4.10 18.08 1.31
CA ILE A 17 2.64 18.06 1.37
C ILE A 17 2.17 16.81 0.61
N GLY A 18 1.73 15.78 1.34
CA GLY A 18 1.12 14.59 0.77
C GLY A 18 -0.36 14.82 0.50
N LEU A 19 -0.72 14.99 -0.79
CA LEU A 19 -2.11 15.10 -1.24
C LEU A 19 -2.69 13.70 -1.47
N VAL A 20 -3.46 13.23 -0.51
CA VAL A 20 -3.99 11.86 -0.45
C VAL A 20 -5.52 11.83 -0.48
N PRO A 21 -6.14 10.79 -1.08
CA PRO A 21 -7.61 10.68 -1.14
C PRO A 21 -8.24 10.23 0.19
N ASP A 22 -7.46 9.70 1.11
CA ASP A 22 -7.94 9.09 2.34
C ASP A 22 -7.81 10.02 3.54
N THR A 23 -8.67 9.83 4.53
CA THR A 23 -8.45 10.40 5.86
C THR A 23 -7.40 9.56 6.62
N TRP A 24 -6.66 10.18 7.55
CA TRP A 24 -5.68 9.48 8.36
C TRP A 24 -6.25 8.24 9.07
N GLN A 25 -7.50 8.35 9.53
CA GLN A 25 -8.19 7.30 10.26
C GLN A 25 -8.90 6.28 9.34
N SER A 26 -8.63 6.25 8.05
CA SER A 26 -9.14 5.21 7.17
C SER A 26 -8.39 3.88 7.39
N GLN A 27 -8.86 2.81 6.75
CA GLN A 27 -8.11 1.56 6.71
C GLN A 27 -6.68 1.83 6.19
N TRP A 28 -5.67 1.23 6.84
CA TRP A 28 -4.27 1.40 6.48
C TRP A 28 -4.01 1.00 5.02
N GLN A 29 -3.44 1.92 4.25
CA GLN A 29 -3.19 1.82 2.82
C GLN A 29 -1.68 1.98 2.53
N PRO A 30 -1.20 1.63 1.32
CA PRO A 30 0.19 1.91 0.92
C PRO A 30 0.63 3.35 1.16
N ARG A 31 -0.27 4.33 0.97
CA ARG A 31 -0.01 5.75 1.24
C ARG A 31 0.36 6.05 2.69
N HIS A 32 -0.26 5.35 3.65
CA HIS A 32 0.12 5.44 5.06
C HIS A 32 1.53 4.87 5.27
N GLN A 33 1.82 3.70 4.67
CA GLN A 33 3.15 3.07 4.75
C GLN A 33 4.24 4.00 4.23
N VAL A 34 4.01 4.63 3.08
CA VAL A 34 4.99 5.52 2.43
C VAL A 34 5.16 6.81 3.23
N LEU A 35 4.08 7.54 3.53
CA LEU A 35 4.19 8.86 4.16
C LEU A 35 4.68 8.79 5.61
N VAL A 36 4.28 7.75 6.37
CA VAL A 36 4.79 7.53 7.73
C VAL A 36 6.30 7.29 7.73
N ARG A 37 6.80 6.55 6.74
CA ARG A 37 8.24 6.27 6.63
C ARG A 37 9.02 7.44 6.05
N LEU A 38 8.44 8.20 5.13
CA LEU A 38 9.03 9.45 4.65
C LEU A 38 9.20 10.47 5.79
N ALA A 39 8.37 10.42 6.84
CA ALA A 39 8.53 11.26 8.02
C ALA A 39 9.83 10.99 8.80
N LYS A 40 10.55 9.89 8.55
CA LYS A 40 11.92 9.68 9.04
C LYS A 40 12.91 10.65 8.41
N TYR A 41 12.61 11.12 7.19
CA TYR A 41 13.51 11.92 6.38
C TYR A 41 13.07 13.38 6.27
N PHE A 42 11.78 13.66 6.15
CA PHE A 42 11.20 14.97 5.87
C PHE A 42 10.10 15.36 6.87
N ASN A 43 9.82 16.65 7.00
CA ASN A 43 8.58 17.09 7.65
C ASN A 43 7.39 16.81 6.71
N ILE A 44 6.36 16.12 7.18
CA ILE A 44 5.23 15.67 6.35
C ILE A 44 3.95 16.37 6.80
N VAL A 45 3.20 16.91 5.85
CA VAL A 45 1.80 17.31 6.03
C VAL A 45 0.92 16.31 5.28
N TRP A 46 0.12 15.55 6.03
CA TRP A 46 -0.94 14.71 5.45
C TRP A 46 -2.14 15.59 5.13
N ALA A 47 -2.37 15.85 3.84
CA ALA A 47 -3.46 16.69 3.35
C ALA A 47 -4.56 15.84 2.73
N SER A 48 -5.47 15.34 3.56
CA SER A 48 -6.68 14.63 3.12
C SER A 48 -7.70 15.60 2.50
N PRO A 49 -8.70 15.09 1.74
CA PRO A 49 -9.78 15.91 1.20
C PRO A 49 -10.59 16.57 2.32
N ALA A 50 -10.88 17.87 2.17
CA ALA A 50 -11.83 18.52 3.06
C ALA A 50 -13.25 17.96 2.87
N PRO A 51 -14.08 17.92 3.92
CA PRO A 51 -15.48 17.55 3.78
C PRO A 51 -16.21 18.52 2.84
N PHE A 52 -17.22 18.04 2.13
CA PHE A 52 -18.09 18.90 1.36
C PHE A 52 -18.86 19.83 2.30
N TRP A 53 -19.22 21.03 1.81
CA TRP A 53 -19.92 22.02 2.61
C TRP A 53 -21.21 21.53 3.27
N ARG A 54 -21.95 20.62 2.59
CA ARG A 54 -23.16 19.98 3.16
C ARG A 54 -22.85 19.07 4.33
N ASP A 55 -21.74 18.32 4.23
CA ASP A 55 -21.28 17.42 5.30
C ASP A 55 -20.68 18.18 6.47
N ALA A 56 -20.00 19.31 6.18
CA ALA A 56 -19.42 20.18 7.20
C ALA A 56 -20.49 20.90 8.04
N LEU A 57 -21.66 21.19 7.46
CA LEU A 57 -22.80 21.81 8.16
C LEU A 57 -23.68 20.78 8.90
N SER A 58 -23.60 19.52 8.57
CA SER A 58 -24.36 18.48 9.26
C SER A 58 -23.67 18.08 10.56
N ALA A 59 -24.41 18.03 11.67
CA ALA A 59 -23.92 17.52 12.96
C ALA A 59 -23.33 16.09 12.90
N ARG A 60 -23.56 15.37 11.80
CA ARG A 60 -22.97 14.05 11.51
C ARG A 60 -21.45 14.11 11.22
N ALA A 61 -20.90 15.28 10.87
CA ALA A 61 -19.46 15.44 10.67
C ALA A 61 -18.66 15.32 11.99
N ALA A 62 -19.31 15.60 13.12
CA ALA A 62 -18.67 15.60 14.44
C ALA A 62 -18.60 14.21 15.13
N GLU A 63 -19.34 13.21 14.65
CA GLU A 63 -19.55 11.96 15.41
C GLU A 63 -19.09 10.66 14.74
N LYS A 64 -18.52 10.68 13.55
CA LYS A 64 -17.84 9.48 13.07
C LYS A 64 -16.56 9.27 13.87
N LYS A 65 -16.69 8.70 15.09
CA LYS A 65 -15.55 8.08 15.76
C LYS A 65 -14.91 7.12 14.77
N SER A 66 -13.70 7.42 14.42
CA SER A 66 -12.90 6.55 13.57
C SER A 66 -12.80 5.17 14.20
N LYS A 67 -12.89 4.12 13.37
CA LYS A 67 -12.63 2.75 13.80
C LYS A 67 -11.14 2.48 14.00
N PHE A 68 -10.27 3.36 13.53
CA PHE A 68 -8.83 3.19 13.55
C PHE A 68 -8.18 4.42 14.20
N GLU A 69 -7.28 4.18 15.13
CA GLU A 69 -6.42 5.19 15.73
C GLU A 69 -4.97 4.78 15.45
N TYR A 70 -4.20 5.70 14.91
CA TYR A 70 -2.79 5.49 14.59
C TYR A 70 -1.95 6.58 15.19
N ASP A 71 -0.83 6.21 15.80
CA ASP A 71 0.14 7.16 16.32
C ASP A 71 0.78 7.97 15.20
N LEU A 72 1.04 9.24 15.48
CA LEU A 72 1.72 10.13 14.55
C LEU A 72 3.24 10.05 14.75
N PRO A 73 4.01 9.75 13.71
CA PRO A 73 5.46 9.81 13.82
C PRO A 73 5.94 11.26 14.01
N PRO A 74 7.15 11.45 14.59
CA PRO A 74 7.81 12.75 14.62
C PRO A 74 7.90 13.35 13.22
N GLY A 75 7.75 14.66 13.11
CA GLY A 75 7.77 15.33 11.81
C GLY A 75 6.47 15.24 11.01
N PHE A 76 5.47 14.48 11.49
CA PHE A 76 4.20 14.29 10.79
C PHE A 76 3.11 15.23 11.31
N ILE A 77 2.38 15.86 10.40
CA ILE A 77 1.31 16.81 10.69
C ILE A 77 0.04 16.35 9.98
N LEU A 78 -1.05 16.23 10.70
CA LEU A 78 -2.37 16.11 10.09
C LEU A 78 -2.91 17.50 9.77
N ASN A 79 -3.15 17.78 8.50
CA ASN A 79 -3.77 19.03 8.10
C ASN A 79 -5.23 19.06 8.56
N LYS A 80 -5.50 19.74 9.66
CA LYS A 80 -6.85 19.90 10.20
C LYS A 80 -7.65 20.85 9.33
N HIS A 81 -8.73 20.36 8.74
CA HIS A 81 -9.63 21.19 7.96
C HIS A 81 -10.36 22.19 8.87
N LYS A 82 -10.27 23.46 8.53
CA LYS A 82 -11.08 24.49 9.19
C LYS A 82 -12.51 24.35 8.67
N LEU A 83 -13.50 24.22 9.54
CA LEU A 83 -14.92 24.03 9.18
C LEU A 83 -15.46 25.10 8.22
N TRP A 84 -14.90 26.31 8.28
CA TRP A 84 -15.27 27.41 7.38
C TRP A 84 -14.58 27.38 6.01
N LEU A 85 -13.71 26.39 5.74
CA LEU A 85 -13.06 26.14 4.45
C LEU A 85 -13.47 24.77 3.88
N PRO A 86 -14.77 24.49 3.71
CA PRO A 86 -15.23 23.22 3.16
C PRO A 86 -14.89 23.11 1.67
N ARG A 87 -15.10 21.91 1.12
CA ARG A 87 -15.00 21.65 -0.31
C ARG A 87 -16.28 22.06 -1.04
N PHE A 88 -16.14 22.76 -2.18
CA PHE A 88 -17.22 23.15 -3.06
C PHE A 88 -17.01 22.51 -4.43
N HIS A 89 -18.11 22.20 -5.13
CA HIS A 89 -18.05 21.83 -6.54
C HIS A 89 -18.37 23.04 -7.44
N LYS A 90 -19.31 23.86 -7.02
CA LYS A 90 -19.77 25.07 -7.75
C LYS A 90 -20.07 26.20 -6.75
N PRO A 91 -19.87 27.46 -7.14
CA PRO A 91 -19.22 27.87 -8.39
C PRO A 91 -17.71 27.58 -8.38
N ARG A 92 -17.11 27.40 -9.57
CA ARG A 92 -15.70 27.00 -9.72
C ARG A 92 -14.71 27.94 -9.02
N TRP A 93 -14.92 29.24 -9.14
CA TRP A 93 -14.07 30.24 -8.49
C TRP A 93 -13.99 30.07 -6.95
N LEU A 94 -15.11 29.68 -6.31
CA LEU A 94 -15.16 29.43 -4.88
C LEU A 94 -14.45 28.14 -4.51
N ALA A 95 -14.62 27.09 -5.32
CA ALA A 95 -13.91 25.83 -5.17
C ALA A 95 -12.39 26.03 -5.24
N GLU A 96 -11.91 26.73 -6.26
CA GLU A 96 -10.49 27.08 -6.45
C GLU A 96 -9.96 27.95 -5.30
N ARG A 97 -10.68 28.99 -4.90
CA ARG A 97 -10.26 29.87 -3.80
C ARG A 97 -10.13 29.11 -2.47
N THR A 98 -11.10 28.27 -2.13
CA THR A 98 -11.04 27.49 -0.90
C THR A 98 -9.95 26.41 -0.96
N ALA A 99 -9.69 25.82 -2.12
CA ALA A 99 -8.57 24.89 -2.32
C ALA A 99 -7.23 25.58 -2.09
N ARG A 100 -7.00 26.74 -2.72
CA ARG A 100 -5.78 27.55 -2.50
C ARG A 100 -5.56 27.91 -1.03
N LEU A 101 -6.61 28.31 -0.31
CA LEU A 101 -6.48 28.63 1.12
C LEU A 101 -6.13 27.40 1.97
N ARG A 102 -6.69 26.22 1.65
CA ARG A 102 -6.34 24.98 2.35
C ARG A 102 -4.89 24.56 2.09
N LEU A 103 -4.45 24.64 0.83
CA LEU A 103 -3.08 24.31 0.45
C LEU A 103 -2.07 25.32 1.03
N ALA A 104 -2.41 26.62 1.02
CA ALA A 104 -1.60 27.64 1.68
C ALA A 104 -1.46 27.38 3.19
N ALA A 105 -2.53 26.96 3.86
CA ALA A 105 -2.47 26.58 5.27
C ALA A 105 -1.61 25.33 5.52
N ALA A 106 -1.65 24.34 4.62
CA ALA A 106 -0.77 23.17 4.70
C ALA A 106 0.70 23.58 4.52
N ARG A 107 1.00 24.43 3.53
CA ARG A 107 2.34 24.97 3.31
C ARG A 107 2.83 25.79 4.51
N GLN A 108 1.98 26.63 5.11
CA GLN A 108 2.36 27.44 6.27
C GLN A 108 2.82 26.59 7.45
N GLN A 109 2.19 25.43 7.69
CA GLN A 109 2.62 24.50 8.75
C GLN A 109 4.06 23.99 8.55
N LEU A 110 4.52 23.85 7.29
CA LEU A 110 5.91 23.50 7.00
C LEU A 110 6.86 24.69 7.19
N ILE A 111 6.45 25.89 6.78
CA ILE A 111 7.23 27.12 6.99
C ILE A 111 7.39 27.40 8.49
N ASP A 112 6.35 27.20 9.30
CA ASP A 112 6.40 27.35 10.76
C ASP A 112 7.38 26.33 11.41
N ARG A 113 7.70 25.24 10.71
CA ARG A 113 8.75 24.27 11.09
C ARG A 113 10.11 24.57 10.45
N HIS A 114 10.28 25.76 9.89
CA HIS A 114 11.52 26.22 9.24
C HIS A 114 11.94 25.41 8.02
N CYS A 115 11.00 24.73 7.35
CA CYS A 115 11.29 24.07 6.07
C CYS A 115 11.66 25.14 5.04
N LYS A 116 12.79 24.93 4.36
CA LYS A 116 13.32 25.80 3.30
C LYS A 116 12.80 25.41 1.93
N SER A 117 12.60 24.11 1.71
CA SER A 117 12.03 23.54 0.49
C SER A 117 10.69 22.88 0.79
N VAL A 118 9.72 23.08 -0.09
CA VAL A 118 8.38 22.49 0.00
C VAL A 118 8.12 21.65 -1.24
N LEU A 119 7.92 20.36 -1.02
CA LEU A 119 7.63 19.37 -2.06
C LEU A 119 6.14 19.05 -2.06
N LEU A 120 5.57 18.80 -3.24
CA LEU A 120 4.24 18.21 -3.40
C LEU A 120 4.38 16.71 -3.71
N TYR A 121 3.58 15.89 -3.06
CA TYR A 121 3.49 14.46 -3.33
C TYR A 121 2.03 14.07 -3.57
N LEU A 122 1.69 13.83 -4.81
CA LEU A 122 0.34 13.67 -5.30
C LEU A 122 0.01 12.20 -5.54
N TRP A 123 -1.21 11.79 -5.18
CA TRP A 123 -1.65 10.40 -5.25
C TRP A 123 -2.89 10.19 -6.14
N ARG A 124 -3.39 11.25 -6.78
CA ARG A 124 -4.58 11.18 -7.63
C ARG A 124 -4.50 12.19 -8.76
N PRO A 125 -5.04 11.87 -9.96
CA PRO A 125 -5.06 12.79 -11.09
C PRO A 125 -5.77 14.12 -10.78
N GLU A 126 -6.86 14.08 -10.01
CA GLU A 126 -7.63 15.28 -9.65
C GLU A 126 -6.85 16.31 -8.80
N TYR A 127 -5.66 15.97 -8.33
CA TYR A 127 -4.78 16.91 -7.62
C TYR A 127 -3.86 17.71 -8.55
N HIS A 128 -3.96 17.53 -9.86
CA HIS A 128 -3.17 18.28 -10.84
C HIS A 128 -3.26 19.81 -10.63
N GLU A 129 -4.45 20.33 -10.33
CA GLU A 129 -4.62 21.78 -10.09
C GLU A 129 -3.78 22.30 -8.91
N ALA A 130 -3.35 21.46 -7.97
CA ALA A 130 -2.51 21.87 -6.85
C ALA A 130 -1.16 22.43 -7.30
N LEU A 131 -0.63 21.98 -8.44
CA LEU A 131 0.61 22.50 -9.03
C LEU A 131 0.55 24.03 -9.28
N GLN A 132 -0.65 24.56 -9.55
CA GLN A 132 -0.86 25.99 -9.77
C GLN A 132 -1.46 26.74 -8.56
N GLN A 133 -1.92 25.99 -7.54
CA GLN A 133 -2.67 26.55 -6.43
C GLN A 133 -1.79 26.85 -5.20
N VAL A 134 -0.63 26.24 -5.06
CA VAL A 134 0.29 26.47 -3.94
C VAL A 134 1.73 26.59 -4.43
N ALA A 135 2.49 27.54 -3.85
CA ALA A 135 3.91 27.64 -4.11
C ALA A 135 4.65 26.41 -3.57
N HIS A 136 5.42 25.78 -4.40
CA HIS A 136 6.23 24.59 -4.11
C HIS A 136 7.51 24.63 -4.95
N ASP A 137 8.51 23.85 -4.56
CA ASP A 137 9.78 23.77 -5.27
C ASP A 137 9.79 22.62 -6.29
N HIS A 138 9.23 21.47 -5.91
CA HIS A 138 9.14 20.27 -6.76
C HIS A 138 7.86 19.49 -6.51
N ALA A 139 7.42 18.75 -7.52
CA ALA A 139 6.21 17.93 -7.49
C ALA A 139 6.49 16.50 -7.93
N PHE A 140 5.98 15.54 -7.16
CA PHE A 140 6.12 14.11 -7.40
C PHE A 140 4.74 13.46 -7.47
N TYR A 141 4.54 12.60 -8.45
CA TYR A 141 3.29 11.87 -8.60
C TYR A 141 3.49 10.38 -8.34
N HIS A 142 2.66 9.80 -7.47
CA HIS A 142 2.68 8.36 -7.18
C HIS A 142 1.42 7.70 -7.71
N ILE A 143 1.57 6.84 -8.70
CA ILE A 143 0.48 6.10 -9.33
C ILE A 143 0.34 4.77 -8.61
N ASP A 144 -0.73 4.62 -7.83
CA ASP A 144 -1.01 3.45 -7.00
C ASP A 144 -2.28 2.69 -7.43
N ASP A 145 -2.89 3.06 -8.55
CA ASP A 145 -4.05 2.38 -9.13
C ASP A 145 -4.24 2.76 -10.60
N GLU A 146 -5.06 2.01 -11.31
CA GLU A 146 -5.60 2.42 -12.61
C GLU A 146 -6.88 3.20 -12.39
N TYR A 147 -6.87 4.48 -12.77
CA TYR A 147 -8.00 5.38 -12.51
C TYR A 147 -9.07 5.35 -13.61
N SER A 148 -8.82 4.67 -14.73
CA SER A 148 -9.76 4.46 -15.81
C SER A 148 -10.56 3.18 -15.57
N PHE A 149 -11.58 3.25 -14.70
CA PHE A 149 -12.45 2.10 -14.40
C PHE A 149 -13.44 1.82 -15.55
N SER A 150 -12.99 1.03 -16.51
CA SER A 150 -13.83 0.55 -17.61
C SER A 150 -13.67 -0.97 -17.73
N SER A 151 -14.71 -1.66 -18.24
CA SER A 151 -14.61 -3.06 -18.65
C SER A 151 -13.67 -3.26 -19.84
N VAL A 152 -13.33 -2.18 -20.54
CA VAL A 152 -12.37 -2.13 -21.64
C VAL A 152 -11.20 -1.26 -21.18
N GLU A 153 -9.98 -1.58 -21.60
CA GLU A 153 -8.80 -0.77 -21.30
C GLU A 153 -8.99 0.63 -21.93
N ALA A 154 -9.09 1.63 -21.05
CA ALA A 154 -9.28 3.02 -21.46
C ALA A 154 -7.91 3.73 -21.60
N PRO A 155 -7.80 4.73 -22.48
CA PRO A 155 -6.62 5.60 -22.54
C PRO A 155 -6.39 6.35 -21.21
N VAL A 156 -5.15 6.77 -20.96
CA VAL A 156 -4.84 7.65 -19.82
C VAL A 156 -5.63 8.96 -19.98
N SER A 157 -6.28 9.42 -18.91
CA SER A 157 -7.07 10.64 -18.97
C SER A 157 -6.20 11.88 -19.26
N PRO A 158 -6.73 12.93 -19.87
CA PRO A 158 -5.99 14.17 -20.11
C PRO A 158 -5.46 14.81 -18.82
N GLU A 159 -6.21 14.73 -17.72
CA GLU A 159 -5.81 15.26 -16.42
C GLU A 159 -4.62 14.47 -15.86
N GLU A 160 -4.69 13.16 -15.95
CA GLU A 160 -3.59 12.30 -15.49
C GLU A 160 -2.35 12.46 -16.36
N THR A 161 -2.52 12.55 -17.69
CA THR A 161 -1.41 12.82 -18.62
C THR A 161 -0.69 14.12 -18.27
N LYS A 162 -1.43 15.20 -17.99
CA LYS A 162 -0.85 16.47 -17.55
C LYS A 162 -0.08 16.31 -16.24
N LEU A 163 -0.66 15.66 -15.24
CA LEU A 163 0.02 15.45 -13.96
C LEU A 163 1.30 14.64 -14.11
N ILE A 164 1.29 13.59 -14.94
CA ILE A 164 2.48 12.79 -15.25
C ILE A 164 3.56 13.65 -15.91
N THR A 165 3.20 14.44 -16.94
CA THR A 165 4.17 15.22 -17.71
C THR A 165 4.71 16.45 -16.98
N GLU A 166 3.93 17.04 -16.07
CA GLU A 166 4.30 18.23 -15.29
C GLU A 166 4.98 17.90 -13.96
N SER A 167 5.05 16.61 -13.56
CA SER A 167 5.77 16.19 -12.36
C SER A 167 7.27 16.04 -12.59
N ASP A 168 8.10 16.43 -11.63
CA ASP A 168 9.56 16.28 -11.68
C ASP A 168 9.99 14.81 -11.71
N ALA A 169 9.26 13.94 -10.99
CA ALA A 169 9.37 12.50 -11.15
C ALA A 169 8.04 11.79 -10.84
N VAL A 170 7.88 10.62 -11.44
CA VAL A 170 6.69 9.76 -11.30
C VAL A 170 7.11 8.42 -10.71
N ILE A 171 6.38 7.97 -9.71
CA ILE A 171 6.57 6.67 -9.06
C ILE A 171 5.39 5.78 -9.42
N ILE A 172 5.67 4.59 -9.90
CA ILE A 172 4.65 3.60 -10.30
C ILE A 172 4.90 2.29 -9.56
N HIS A 173 3.86 1.71 -8.98
CA HIS A 173 3.97 0.51 -8.13
C HIS A 173 3.72 -0.81 -8.86
N SER A 174 3.17 -0.80 -10.08
CA SER A 174 2.78 -2.01 -10.82
C SER A 174 3.45 -2.06 -12.18
N PRO A 175 3.96 -3.25 -12.63
CA PRO A 175 4.56 -3.42 -13.95
C PRO A 175 3.60 -3.03 -15.08
N ALA A 176 2.35 -3.46 -15.02
CA ALA A 176 1.37 -3.13 -16.05
C ALA A 176 1.05 -1.62 -16.13
N LEU A 177 1.08 -0.91 -15.00
CA LEU A 177 0.96 0.55 -15.00
C LEU A 177 2.20 1.22 -15.57
N LEU A 178 3.39 0.68 -15.29
CA LEU A 178 4.65 1.16 -15.87
C LEU A 178 4.65 0.98 -17.39
N GLU A 179 4.26 -0.17 -17.88
CA GLU A 179 4.12 -0.46 -19.32
C GLU A 179 3.15 0.51 -20.00
N LYS A 180 2.03 0.82 -19.33
CA LYS A 180 0.99 1.71 -19.85
C LYS A 180 1.35 3.19 -19.80
N LYS A 181 1.95 3.66 -18.72
CA LYS A 181 2.10 5.10 -18.40
C LYS A 181 3.53 5.59 -18.29
N GLY A 182 4.49 4.67 -18.10
CA GLY A 182 5.89 5.03 -17.81
C GLY A 182 6.59 5.86 -18.88
N HIS A 183 6.19 5.70 -20.14
CA HIS A 183 6.75 6.43 -21.28
C HIS A 183 6.32 7.92 -21.33
N LEU A 184 5.32 8.33 -20.54
CA LEU A 184 4.80 9.71 -20.53
C LEU A 184 5.71 10.68 -19.78
N ASN A 185 6.63 10.19 -18.93
CA ASN A 185 7.60 11.02 -18.23
C ASN A 185 8.95 10.28 -18.18
N PRO A 186 10.06 10.88 -18.67
CA PRO A 186 11.38 10.25 -18.68
C PRO A 186 11.93 9.97 -17.26
N SER A 187 11.43 10.69 -16.25
CA SER A 187 11.76 10.52 -14.83
C SER A 187 10.75 9.60 -14.12
N THR A 188 10.37 8.50 -14.77
CA THR A 188 9.46 7.51 -14.18
C THR A 188 10.24 6.37 -13.55
N TYR A 189 9.87 6.01 -12.31
CA TYR A 189 10.54 5.00 -11.50
C TYR A 189 9.55 3.93 -11.04
N PHE A 190 9.91 2.66 -11.23
CA PHE A 190 9.18 1.54 -10.68
C PHE A 190 9.57 1.33 -9.22
N VAL A 191 8.64 1.55 -8.29
CA VAL A 191 8.80 1.23 -6.86
C VAL A 191 7.55 0.45 -6.43
N PRO A 192 7.65 -0.87 -6.27
CA PRO A 192 6.50 -1.72 -5.97
C PRO A 192 5.96 -1.49 -4.56
N ASN A 193 4.80 -2.04 -4.28
CA ASN A 193 4.31 -2.16 -2.91
C ASN A 193 5.22 -3.10 -2.10
N GLY A 194 5.36 -2.81 -0.81
CA GLY A 194 6.23 -3.55 0.08
C GLY A 194 5.49 -4.24 1.22
N VAL A 195 6.28 -4.73 2.18
CA VAL A 195 5.85 -5.35 3.42
C VAL A 195 6.56 -4.73 4.62
N ASP A 196 5.95 -4.72 5.78
CA ASP A 196 6.65 -4.53 7.06
C ASP A 196 7.33 -5.85 7.42
N PHE A 197 8.54 -6.06 6.87
CA PHE A 197 9.22 -7.34 6.97
C PHE A 197 9.45 -7.75 8.42
N ALA A 198 9.80 -6.81 9.29
CA ALA A 198 10.00 -7.09 10.70
C ALA A 198 8.73 -7.62 11.37
N LEU A 199 7.56 -7.10 11.00
CA LEU A 199 6.28 -7.55 11.54
C LEU A 199 5.92 -8.98 11.07
N TYR A 200 6.11 -9.28 9.77
CA TYR A 200 5.68 -10.56 9.19
C TYR A 200 6.69 -11.70 9.37
N SER A 201 7.98 -11.40 9.54
CA SER A 201 9.04 -12.42 9.67
C SER A 201 9.26 -12.91 11.10
N GLN A 202 8.80 -12.17 12.12
CA GLN A 202 8.93 -12.61 13.50
C GLN A 202 7.85 -13.65 13.85
N PRO A 203 8.18 -14.66 14.65
CA PRO A 203 7.18 -15.61 15.12
C PRO A 203 6.08 -14.91 15.94
N ILE A 204 4.84 -15.12 15.55
CA ILE A 204 3.66 -14.58 16.24
C ILE A 204 2.82 -15.77 16.75
N PRO A 205 2.33 -15.74 18.01
CA PRO A 205 1.49 -16.79 18.54
C PRO A 205 0.24 -17.02 17.66
N GLU A 206 -0.20 -18.28 17.61
CA GLU A 206 -1.40 -18.66 16.87
C GLU A 206 -2.64 -17.95 17.42
N PRO A 207 -3.41 -17.25 16.57
CA PRO A 207 -4.67 -16.65 16.98
C PRO A 207 -5.69 -17.69 17.40
N SER A 208 -6.42 -17.43 18.49
CA SER A 208 -7.36 -18.41 19.08
C SER A 208 -8.50 -18.82 18.15
N ASP A 209 -8.91 -17.94 17.23
CA ASP A 209 -9.99 -18.19 16.28
C ASP A 209 -9.57 -19.07 15.08
N ILE A 210 -8.27 -19.23 14.82
CA ILE A 210 -7.75 -20.16 13.81
C ILE A 210 -7.34 -21.50 14.44
N ALA A 211 -6.99 -21.52 15.73
CA ALA A 211 -6.49 -22.71 16.42
C ALA A 211 -7.47 -23.91 16.38
N ALA A 212 -8.77 -23.64 16.34
CA ALA A 212 -9.81 -24.68 16.24
C ALA A 212 -10.00 -25.24 14.81
N ILE A 213 -9.43 -24.60 13.79
CA ILE A 213 -9.57 -25.00 12.39
C ILE A 213 -8.53 -26.07 12.05
N LYS A 214 -9.00 -27.19 11.56
CA LYS A 214 -8.11 -28.34 11.23
C LYS A 214 -7.19 -28.01 10.06
N PRO A 215 -5.90 -28.36 10.12
CA PRO A 215 -5.03 -28.34 8.95
C PRO A 215 -5.42 -29.47 7.94
N PRO A 216 -5.04 -29.37 6.65
CA PRO A 216 -4.29 -28.23 6.12
C PRO A 216 -5.17 -26.99 5.91
N ARG A 217 -4.63 -25.83 6.27
CA ARG A 217 -5.32 -24.54 6.19
C ARG A 217 -4.86 -23.78 4.95
N ILE A 218 -5.76 -23.56 4.02
CA ILE A 218 -5.53 -22.82 2.78
C ILE A 218 -6.07 -21.41 3.01
N GLY A 219 -5.17 -20.43 3.18
CA GLY A 219 -5.52 -19.16 3.76
C GLY A 219 -5.44 -17.95 2.81
N TYR A 220 -6.37 -17.03 3.00
CA TYR A 220 -6.39 -15.71 2.37
C TYR A 220 -6.54 -14.63 3.44
N THR A 221 -5.70 -13.59 3.40
CA THR A 221 -5.83 -12.40 4.24
C THR A 221 -6.18 -11.16 3.42
N GLY A 222 -6.98 -10.27 4.01
CA GLY A 222 -7.40 -9.00 3.40
C GLY A 222 -8.85 -8.95 3.00
N ASN A 223 -9.31 -7.82 2.47
CA ASN A 223 -10.71 -7.62 2.14
C ASN A 223 -11.26 -8.72 1.24
N VAL A 224 -12.32 -9.36 1.69
CA VAL A 224 -13.11 -10.32 0.92
C VAL A 224 -14.00 -9.52 -0.04
N LYS A 225 -13.67 -9.55 -1.33
CA LYS A 225 -14.21 -8.64 -2.33
C LYS A 225 -14.55 -9.37 -3.65
N LYS A 226 -15.30 -8.70 -4.52
CA LYS A 226 -15.76 -9.28 -5.81
C LYS A 226 -14.63 -9.62 -6.79
N GLN A 227 -13.44 -9.03 -6.61
CA GLN A 227 -12.28 -9.27 -7.45
C GLN A 227 -11.56 -10.60 -7.15
N LEU A 228 -12.01 -11.35 -6.15
CA LEU A 228 -11.62 -12.75 -5.99
C LEU A 228 -12.42 -13.62 -6.97
N ASP A 229 -11.78 -14.64 -7.52
CA ASP A 229 -12.41 -15.62 -8.40
C ASP A 229 -13.24 -16.61 -7.56
N TRP A 230 -14.50 -16.27 -7.37
CA TRP A 230 -15.41 -17.03 -6.54
C TRP A 230 -15.85 -18.37 -7.17
N ASP A 231 -15.78 -18.47 -8.49
CA ASP A 231 -16.07 -19.74 -9.19
C ASP A 231 -14.94 -20.73 -8.96
N LEU A 232 -13.69 -20.28 -9.10
CA LEU A 232 -12.49 -21.04 -8.75
C LEU A 232 -12.53 -21.46 -7.27
N ILE A 233 -12.77 -20.53 -6.35
CA ILE A 233 -12.82 -20.81 -4.90
C ILE A 233 -13.90 -21.84 -4.59
N THR A 234 -15.10 -21.68 -5.16
CA THR A 234 -16.22 -22.64 -4.97
C THR A 234 -15.87 -24.01 -5.49
N GLY A 235 -15.21 -24.07 -6.64
CA GLY A 235 -14.75 -25.33 -7.24
C GLY A 235 -13.71 -26.05 -6.39
N LEU A 236 -12.70 -25.32 -5.89
CA LEU A 236 -11.67 -25.86 -4.99
C LEU A 236 -12.26 -26.37 -3.67
N VAL A 237 -13.16 -25.60 -3.05
CA VAL A 237 -13.86 -26.01 -1.83
C VAL A 237 -14.66 -27.30 -2.01
N ALA A 238 -15.31 -27.46 -3.15
CA ALA A 238 -16.08 -28.67 -3.46
C ALA A 238 -15.20 -29.87 -3.78
N LYS A 239 -14.08 -29.64 -4.47
CA LYS A 239 -13.14 -30.68 -4.89
C LYS A 239 -12.28 -31.23 -3.76
N HIS A 240 -12.00 -30.39 -2.74
CA HIS A 240 -11.09 -30.69 -1.62
C HIS A 240 -11.80 -30.50 -0.26
N PRO A 241 -12.74 -31.37 0.12
CA PRO A 241 -13.42 -31.30 1.41
C PRO A 241 -12.48 -31.53 2.60
N GLU A 242 -11.31 -32.10 2.39
CA GLU A 242 -10.25 -32.36 3.38
C GLU A 242 -9.41 -31.10 3.70
N TRP A 243 -9.44 -30.07 2.88
CA TRP A 243 -8.73 -28.79 3.11
C TRP A 243 -9.65 -27.79 3.80
N SER A 244 -9.11 -27.05 4.76
CA SER A 244 -9.82 -25.92 5.40
C SER A 244 -9.49 -24.60 4.71
N PHE A 245 -10.48 -23.99 4.07
CA PHE A 245 -10.34 -22.69 3.42
C PHE A 245 -10.64 -21.58 4.41
N VAL A 246 -9.65 -20.72 4.68
CA VAL A 246 -9.72 -19.70 5.74
C VAL A 246 -9.58 -18.30 5.14
N PHE A 247 -10.60 -17.47 5.31
CA PHE A 247 -10.63 -16.08 4.84
C PHE A 247 -10.62 -15.12 6.03
N VAL A 248 -9.56 -14.31 6.12
CA VAL A 248 -9.39 -13.34 7.21
C VAL A 248 -9.42 -11.93 6.66
N GLY A 249 -10.52 -11.22 6.88
CA GLY A 249 -10.70 -9.86 6.41
C GLY A 249 -12.15 -9.41 6.41
N GLN A 250 -12.35 -8.12 6.18
CA GLN A 250 -13.69 -7.57 6.10
C GLN A 250 -14.36 -8.00 4.79
N ILE A 251 -15.59 -8.50 4.90
CA ILE A 251 -16.44 -8.78 3.73
C ILE A 251 -16.99 -7.44 3.23
N MET A 252 -16.65 -7.11 1.98
CA MET A 252 -17.07 -5.85 1.36
C MET A 252 -18.55 -5.94 0.94
N SER A 253 -19.27 -4.83 1.12
CA SER A 253 -20.68 -4.77 0.74
C SER A 253 -20.85 -4.81 -0.79
N HIS A 254 -21.35 -5.94 -1.28
CA HIS A 254 -21.75 -6.13 -2.68
C HIS A 254 -22.80 -7.25 -2.73
N PRO A 255 -23.98 -7.04 -3.34
CA PRO A 255 -25.10 -8.00 -3.28
C PRO A 255 -24.72 -9.43 -3.70
N GLY A 256 -24.14 -9.61 -4.89
CA GLY A 256 -23.74 -10.95 -5.36
C GLY A 256 -22.64 -11.62 -4.52
N LEU A 257 -21.79 -10.84 -3.85
CA LEU A 257 -20.76 -11.39 -2.94
C LEU A 257 -21.40 -11.94 -1.66
N GLN A 258 -22.40 -11.28 -1.12
CA GLN A 258 -23.06 -11.75 0.12
C GLN A 258 -23.69 -13.12 -0.06
N GLU A 259 -24.39 -13.34 -1.17
CA GLU A 259 -25.00 -14.65 -1.50
C GLU A 259 -23.95 -15.77 -1.61
N ILE A 260 -22.80 -15.47 -2.24
CA ILE A 260 -21.69 -16.42 -2.35
C ILE A 260 -21.11 -16.75 -0.97
N VAL A 261 -20.87 -15.73 -0.16
CA VAL A 261 -20.31 -15.89 1.20
C VAL A 261 -21.27 -16.70 2.09
N GLU A 262 -22.56 -16.43 2.05
CA GLU A 262 -23.58 -17.19 2.80
C GLU A 262 -23.57 -18.67 2.38
N ARG A 263 -23.59 -18.94 1.07
CA ARG A 263 -23.52 -20.30 0.53
C ARG A 263 -22.22 -21.03 0.94
N LEU A 264 -21.07 -20.36 0.89
CA LEU A 264 -19.80 -20.96 1.28
C LEU A 264 -19.70 -21.12 2.80
N SER A 265 -20.26 -20.22 3.59
CA SER A 265 -20.28 -20.33 5.06
C SER A 265 -21.06 -21.55 5.57
N SER A 266 -21.95 -22.12 4.75
CA SER A 266 -22.63 -23.38 5.09
C SER A 266 -21.76 -24.63 4.92
N ARG A 267 -20.60 -24.51 4.27
CA ARG A 267 -19.64 -25.60 4.09
C ARG A 267 -18.77 -25.79 5.34
N LYS A 268 -18.59 -27.02 5.80
CA LYS A 268 -17.82 -27.35 7.01
C LYS A 268 -16.33 -27.02 6.90
N ASN A 269 -15.82 -26.91 5.67
CA ASN A 269 -14.41 -26.65 5.36
C ASN A 269 -14.15 -25.20 4.93
N VAL A 270 -15.07 -24.26 5.17
CA VAL A 270 -14.88 -22.85 4.84
C VAL A 270 -15.09 -21.98 6.08
N HIS A 271 -14.17 -21.08 6.36
CA HIS A 271 -14.13 -20.25 7.55
C HIS A 271 -13.89 -18.78 7.21
N PHE A 272 -14.82 -17.89 7.56
CA PHE A 272 -14.68 -16.45 7.45
C PHE A 272 -14.47 -15.86 8.85
N LEU A 273 -13.25 -15.38 9.15
CA LEU A 273 -12.85 -14.91 10.49
C LEU A 273 -13.05 -13.40 10.70
N GLY A 274 -13.61 -12.70 9.69
CA GLY A 274 -13.87 -11.27 9.77
C GLY A 274 -12.61 -10.39 9.74
N GLY A 275 -12.83 -9.07 9.85
CA GLY A 275 -11.76 -8.08 9.81
C GLY A 275 -10.89 -8.07 11.06
N LYS A 276 -9.59 -7.82 10.89
CA LYS A 276 -8.59 -7.71 11.95
C LYS A 276 -7.85 -6.37 11.84
N SER A 277 -7.21 -5.93 12.92
CA SER A 277 -6.24 -4.84 12.83
C SER A 277 -5.02 -5.26 12.01
N VAL A 278 -4.28 -4.29 11.46
CA VAL A 278 -3.09 -4.58 10.64
C VAL A 278 -2.08 -5.44 11.38
N THR A 279 -1.83 -5.12 12.66
CA THR A 279 -0.89 -5.88 13.50
C THR A 279 -1.39 -7.28 13.82
N ALA A 280 -2.69 -7.45 14.11
CA ALA A 280 -3.25 -8.77 14.37
C ALA A 280 -3.29 -9.64 13.10
N LEU A 281 -3.52 -9.02 11.92
CA LEU A 281 -3.58 -9.72 10.64
C LEU A 281 -2.26 -10.42 10.30
N ALA A 282 -1.12 -9.86 10.70
CA ALA A 282 0.21 -10.41 10.42
C ALA A 282 0.45 -11.82 11.01
N ALA A 283 -0.31 -12.19 12.05
CA ALA A 283 -0.20 -13.53 12.63
C ALA A 283 -0.76 -14.63 11.71
N TYR A 284 -1.82 -14.35 10.96
CA TYR A 284 -2.57 -15.38 10.23
C TYR A 284 -1.79 -16.08 9.12
N PRO A 285 -1.04 -15.37 8.24
CA PRO A 285 -0.27 -16.04 7.19
C PRO A 285 0.68 -17.10 7.74
N GLN A 286 1.30 -16.88 8.90
CA GLN A 286 2.27 -17.81 9.51
C GLN A 286 1.62 -19.12 9.98
N HIS A 287 0.30 -19.15 10.13
CA HIS A 287 -0.49 -20.32 10.59
C HIS A 287 -1.34 -20.92 9.48
N PHE A 288 -1.12 -20.52 8.24
CA PHE A 288 -1.61 -21.21 7.06
C PHE A 288 -0.56 -22.22 6.55
N ASP A 289 -1.02 -23.34 6.02
CA ASP A 289 -0.13 -24.29 5.37
C ASP A 289 0.21 -23.84 3.94
N VAL A 290 -0.77 -23.22 3.25
CA VAL A 290 -0.59 -22.57 1.95
C VAL A 290 -1.39 -21.27 1.93
N CYS A 291 -0.77 -20.18 1.48
CA CYS A 291 -1.44 -18.91 1.24
C CYS A 291 -1.93 -18.84 -0.22
N ILE A 292 -3.10 -18.24 -0.44
CA ILE A 292 -3.68 -18.13 -1.78
C ILE A 292 -3.98 -16.68 -2.18
N MET A 293 -3.81 -16.37 -3.46
CA MET A 293 -4.18 -15.10 -4.09
C MET A 293 -5.09 -15.36 -5.32
N PRO A 294 -6.33 -15.81 -5.11
CA PRO A 294 -7.25 -16.23 -6.16
C PRO A 294 -7.98 -15.00 -6.75
N TYR A 295 -7.27 -14.18 -7.51
CA TYR A 295 -7.87 -13.03 -8.19
C TYR A 295 -8.55 -13.43 -9.50
N CYS A 296 -9.62 -12.71 -9.88
CA CYS A 296 -10.06 -12.74 -11.27
C CYS A 296 -8.90 -12.27 -12.17
N ASN A 297 -8.80 -12.83 -13.36
CA ASN A 297 -7.85 -12.32 -14.37
C ASN A 297 -8.63 -11.43 -15.33
N ASP A 298 -8.72 -10.13 -15.00
CA ASP A 298 -9.49 -9.13 -15.73
C ASP A 298 -8.71 -7.80 -15.89
N ASN A 299 -9.32 -6.84 -16.58
CA ASN A 299 -8.70 -5.54 -16.83
C ASN A 299 -8.43 -4.72 -15.56
N TYR A 300 -9.08 -5.02 -14.44
CA TYR A 300 -8.79 -4.36 -13.17
C TYR A 300 -7.61 -5.01 -12.46
N THR A 301 -7.63 -6.33 -12.32
CA THR A 301 -6.59 -7.08 -11.61
C THR A 301 -5.26 -7.11 -12.36
N LYS A 302 -5.27 -6.88 -13.68
CA LYS A 302 -4.06 -6.68 -14.49
C LYS A 302 -3.14 -5.60 -13.92
N PHE A 303 -3.71 -4.52 -13.38
CA PHE A 303 -2.96 -3.35 -12.91
C PHE A 303 -2.64 -3.35 -11.42
N ILE A 304 -3.19 -4.26 -10.63
CA ILE A 304 -2.90 -4.32 -9.19
C ILE A 304 -1.48 -4.84 -8.91
N TYR A 305 -0.94 -4.46 -7.76
CA TYR A 305 0.24 -5.08 -7.16
C TYR A 305 -0.12 -5.51 -5.75
N PRO A 306 -0.39 -6.82 -5.51
CA PRO A 306 -0.94 -7.29 -4.24
C PRO A 306 0.07 -7.16 -3.09
N LEU A 307 -0.27 -6.43 -2.04
CA LEU A 307 0.50 -6.38 -0.78
C LEU A 307 0.73 -7.78 -0.19
N LYS A 308 -0.27 -8.66 -0.34
CA LYS A 308 -0.28 -10.03 0.19
C LYS A 308 0.88 -10.88 -0.29
N LEU A 309 1.40 -10.62 -1.50
CA LEU A 309 2.55 -11.35 -2.03
C LEU A 309 3.70 -11.30 -1.02
N HIS A 310 4.13 -10.10 -0.65
CA HIS A 310 5.28 -9.94 0.24
C HIS A 310 4.93 -10.20 1.71
N GLU A 311 3.67 -10.02 2.12
CA GLU A 311 3.17 -10.40 3.44
C GLU A 311 3.26 -11.93 3.64
N TYR A 312 2.85 -12.72 2.65
CA TYR A 312 2.91 -14.18 2.69
C TYR A 312 4.35 -14.70 2.60
N LEU A 313 5.14 -14.14 1.69
CA LEU A 313 6.56 -14.47 1.58
C LEU A 313 7.33 -14.06 2.84
N GLY A 314 6.97 -12.94 3.49
CA GLY A 314 7.53 -12.51 4.76
C GLY A 314 7.24 -13.48 5.90
N GLY A 315 6.06 -14.10 5.93
CA GLY A 315 5.72 -15.21 6.80
C GLY A 315 6.41 -16.53 6.45
N GLY A 316 7.06 -16.61 5.28
CA GLY A 316 7.76 -17.80 4.79
C GLY A 316 6.84 -18.89 4.23
N GLN A 317 5.55 -18.59 3.98
CA GLN A 317 4.58 -19.61 3.55
C GLN A 317 4.63 -19.89 2.04
N PRO A 318 4.30 -21.12 1.60
CA PRO A 318 4.02 -21.40 0.21
C PRO A 318 2.86 -20.56 -0.30
N VAL A 319 2.97 -20.05 -1.52
CA VAL A 319 1.96 -19.17 -2.11
C VAL A 319 1.51 -19.71 -3.45
N VAL A 320 0.19 -19.76 -3.66
CA VAL A 320 -0.41 -20.03 -4.98
C VAL A 320 -1.23 -18.79 -5.39
N GLY A 321 -1.02 -18.31 -6.61
CA GLY A 321 -1.67 -17.11 -7.13
C GLY A 321 -2.18 -17.25 -8.55
N THR A 322 -3.21 -16.47 -8.89
CA THR A 322 -3.64 -16.32 -10.28
C THR A 322 -2.52 -15.67 -11.10
N ARG A 323 -2.31 -16.13 -12.33
CA ARG A 323 -1.34 -15.56 -13.25
C ARG A 323 -1.79 -14.16 -13.70
N ILE A 324 -1.44 -13.15 -12.92
CA ILE A 324 -1.60 -11.73 -13.25
C ILE A 324 -0.24 -11.08 -13.41
N ARG A 325 -0.14 -10.02 -14.21
CA ARG A 325 1.13 -9.42 -14.64
C ARG A 325 2.10 -9.13 -13.48
N SER A 326 1.63 -8.64 -12.36
CA SER A 326 2.47 -8.30 -11.20
C SER A 326 3.01 -9.51 -10.41
N LEU A 327 2.45 -10.69 -10.61
CA LEU A 327 2.90 -11.93 -9.96
C LEU A 327 3.85 -12.74 -10.84
N GLU A 328 3.87 -12.51 -12.15
CA GLU A 328 4.72 -13.24 -13.10
C GLU A 328 6.21 -13.09 -12.79
N ASP A 329 6.64 -11.92 -12.32
CA ASP A 329 8.04 -11.65 -11.95
C ASP A 329 8.51 -12.46 -10.71
N PHE A 330 7.60 -13.21 -10.06
CA PHE A 330 7.85 -13.98 -8.84
C PHE A 330 7.62 -15.48 -9.01
N GLU A 331 7.48 -16.00 -10.24
CA GLU A 331 7.18 -17.41 -10.48
C GLU A 331 8.25 -18.40 -9.98
N ASP A 332 9.47 -17.94 -9.72
CA ASP A 332 10.52 -18.73 -9.03
C ASP A 332 10.25 -18.90 -7.52
N SER A 333 9.39 -18.06 -6.94
CA SER A 333 9.13 -17.99 -5.49
C SER A 333 7.72 -18.39 -5.10
N ILE A 334 6.78 -18.36 -6.06
CA ILE A 334 5.36 -18.71 -5.87
C ILE A 334 4.89 -19.61 -7.01
N THR A 335 3.81 -20.32 -6.79
CA THR A 335 3.15 -21.09 -7.85
C THR A 335 2.07 -20.24 -8.52
N LEU A 336 2.13 -20.10 -9.84
CA LEU A 336 1.09 -19.44 -10.63
C LEU A 336 0.19 -20.49 -11.28
N ALA A 337 -1.12 -20.27 -11.20
CA ALA A 337 -2.13 -21.19 -11.71
C ALA A 337 -3.25 -20.44 -12.46
N THR A 338 -3.85 -21.07 -13.48
CA THR A 338 -4.86 -20.48 -14.34
C THR A 338 -6.20 -21.23 -14.30
N ASN A 339 -6.19 -22.50 -13.96
CA ASN A 339 -7.38 -23.35 -13.90
C ASN A 339 -7.40 -24.17 -12.60
N ILE A 340 -8.53 -24.80 -12.30
CA ILE A 340 -8.76 -25.51 -11.04
C ILE A 340 -7.80 -26.69 -10.82
N GLU A 341 -7.36 -27.34 -11.88
CA GLU A 341 -6.42 -28.46 -11.84
C GLU A 341 -5.02 -27.96 -11.43
N GLU A 342 -4.53 -26.91 -12.05
CA GLU A 342 -3.26 -26.27 -11.70
C GLU A 342 -3.29 -25.69 -10.28
N TRP A 343 -4.40 -25.08 -9.85
CA TRP A 343 -4.59 -24.61 -8.50
C TRP A 343 -4.55 -25.77 -7.49
N SER A 344 -5.26 -26.87 -7.76
CA SER A 344 -5.24 -28.07 -6.92
C SER A 344 -3.83 -28.66 -6.80
N ALA A 345 -3.13 -28.78 -7.93
CA ALA A 345 -1.76 -29.29 -7.97
C ALA A 345 -0.78 -28.35 -7.24
N GLY A 346 -0.91 -27.03 -7.45
CA GLY A 346 -0.07 -26.02 -6.79
C GLY A 346 -0.25 -26.01 -5.27
N ILE A 347 -1.50 -26.08 -4.79
CA ILE A 347 -1.79 -26.16 -3.35
C ILE A 347 -1.22 -27.49 -2.79
N ALA A 348 -1.46 -28.62 -3.44
CA ALA A 348 -0.94 -29.92 -3.01
C ALA A 348 0.61 -29.93 -2.95
N ALA A 349 1.28 -29.31 -3.93
CA ALA A 349 2.73 -29.12 -3.91
C ALA A 349 3.18 -28.26 -2.73
N GLY A 350 2.46 -27.16 -2.45
CA GLY A 350 2.72 -26.28 -1.30
C GLY A 350 2.56 -26.98 0.06
N LEU A 351 1.68 -27.97 0.15
CA LEU A 351 1.48 -28.80 1.35
C LEU A 351 2.57 -29.88 1.53
N SER A 352 3.46 -30.03 0.58
CA SER A 352 4.53 -31.04 0.65
C SER A 352 5.59 -30.68 1.69
N THR A 353 6.24 -31.70 2.28
CA THR A 353 7.34 -31.53 3.24
C THR A 353 8.50 -30.66 2.71
N PRO A 354 8.96 -30.81 1.44
CA PRO A 354 9.97 -29.92 0.89
C PRO A 354 9.56 -28.45 0.87
N ALA A 355 8.31 -28.16 0.51
CA ALA A 355 7.80 -26.78 0.46
C ALA A 355 7.73 -26.12 1.85
N ALA A 356 7.50 -26.91 2.90
CA ALA A 356 7.46 -26.48 4.30
C ALA A 356 8.85 -26.41 4.97
N SER A 357 9.92 -26.80 4.27
CA SER A 357 11.29 -26.82 4.84
C SER A 357 11.78 -25.43 5.23
N GLN A 358 12.68 -25.35 6.23
CA GLN A 358 13.27 -24.09 6.67
C GLN A 358 14.01 -23.40 5.52
N GLN A 359 14.74 -24.14 4.70
CA GLN A 359 15.43 -23.59 3.52
C GLN A 359 14.48 -22.85 2.57
N MET A 360 13.29 -23.41 2.30
CA MET A 360 12.30 -22.78 1.44
C MET A 360 11.63 -21.58 2.11
N ARG A 361 11.44 -21.62 3.44
CA ARG A 361 10.98 -20.45 4.21
C ARG A 361 11.97 -19.31 4.10
N ASP A 362 13.26 -19.57 4.35
CA ASP A 362 14.32 -18.56 4.29
C ASP A 362 14.44 -17.96 2.89
N ALA A 363 14.31 -18.77 1.84
CA ALA A 363 14.31 -18.29 0.46
C ALA A 363 13.15 -17.31 0.18
N ARG A 364 11.92 -17.65 0.61
CA ARG A 364 10.75 -16.76 0.47
C ARG A 364 10.91 -15.46 1.27
N GLN A 365 11.40 -15.57 2.50
CA GLN A 365 11.69 -14.41 3.34
C GLN A 365 12.77 -13.53 2.75
N ALA A 366 13.77 -14.08 2.07
CA ALA A 366 14.81 -13.30 1.38
C ALA A 366 14.21 -12.42 0.27
N VAL A 367 13.23 -12.93 -0.49
CA VAL A 367 12.49 -12.15 -1.49
C VAL A 367 11.68 -11.04 -0.82
N ALA A 368 10.94 -11.34 0.24
CA ALA A 368 10.15 -10.34 0.96
C ALA A 368 11.02 -9.25 1.58
N ARG A 369 12.21 -9.60 2.10
CA ARG A 369 13.16 -8.64 2.69
C ARG A 369 13.60 -7.57 1.71
N GLN A 370 13.78 -7.91 0.43
CA GLN A 370 14.13 -6.95 -0.63
C GLN A 370 12.99 -5.96 -0.91
N HIS A 371 11.76 -6.29 -0.49
CA HIS A 371 10.57 -5.49 -0.60
C HIS A 371 10.12 -4.89 0.74
N ASP A 372 11.04 -4.74 1.70
CA ASP A 372 10.72 -4.04 2.94
C ASP A 372 10.37 -2.57 2.65
N TRP A 373 9.29 -2.09 3.27
CA TRP A 373 8.84 -0.70 3.10
C TRP A 373 9.93 0.33 3.45
N ASP A 374 10.79 0.04 4.42
CA ASP A 374 11.84 0.98 4.80
C ASP A 374 12.86 1.17 3.66
N LEU A 375 13.21 0.09 2.95
CA LEU A 375 14.09 0.14 1.78
C LEU A 375 13.42 0.85 0.60
N LEU A 376 12.17 0.51 0.31
CA LEU A 376 11.43 1.10 -0.80
C LEU A 376 11.20 2.60 -0.59
N VAL A 377 10.84 3.01 0.63
CA VAL A 377 10.61 4.42 0.95
C VAL A 377 11.91 5.22 1.00
N LEU A 378 13.01 4.62 1.44
CA LEU A 378 14.33 5.24 1.30
C LEU A 378 14.69 5.49 -0.16
N ARG A 379 14.39 4.54 -1.06
CA ARG A 379 14.56 4.72 -2.50
C ARG A 379 13.70 5.88 -3.03
N ILE A 380 12.44 6.00 -2.58
CA ILE A 380 11.57 7.15 -2.91
C ILE A 380 12.20 8.46 -2.43
N ALA A 381 12.70 8.51 -1.19
CA ALA A 381 13.36 9.71 -0.68
C ALA A 381 14.60 10.11 -1.50
N ARG A 382 15.39 9.12 -1.95
CA ARG A 382 16.55 9.37 -2.84
C ARG A 382 16.11 9.94 -4.18
N ILE A 383 15.10 9.34 -4.83
CA ILE A 383 14.53 9.86 -6.08
C ILE A 383 14.11 11.32 -5.89
N MET A 384 13.40 11.64 -4.80
CA MET A 384 13.00 13.02 -4.53
C MET A 384 14.20 13.97 -4.44
N ILE A 385 15.25 13.61 -3.69
CA ILE A 385 16.45 14.44 -3.54
C ILE A 385 17.21 14.58 -4.88
N GLU A 386 17.31 13.53 -5.68
CA GLU A 386 17.96 13.54 -6.98
C GLU A 386 17.30 14.52 -7.97
N HIS A 387 15.98 14.71 -7.85
CA HIS A 387 15.19 15.63 -8.68
C HIS A 387 15.03 17.04 -8.08
N MET A 388 15.62 17.34 -6.93
CA MET A 388 15.60 18.69 -6.34
C MET A 388 16.65 19.58 -7.02
N ASP A 389 16.30 20.22 -8.12
CA ASP A 389 17.18 21.14 -8.82
C ASP A 389 17.24 22.55 -8.19
N SER A 390 16.36 22.80 -7.21
CA SER A 390 16.35 24.03 -6.40
C SER A 390 17.49 24.12 -5.38
N ILE A 391 18.21 23.02 -5.10
CA ILE A 391 19.35 22.97 -4.17
C ILE A 391 20.68 22.82 -4.91
N SER A 392 21.78 23.27 -4.28
CA SER A 392 23.11 23.14 -4.87
C SER A 392 23.56 21.69 -4.99
N SER A 393 24.46 21.40 -5.96
CA SER A 393 25.05 20.05 -6.15
C SER A 393 25.75 19.52 -4.88
N THR A 394 26.37 20.42 -4.11
CA THR A 394 27.02 20.08 -2.84
C THR A 394 25.98 19.66 -1.79
N GLN A 395 24.91 20.40 -1.65
CA GLN A 395 23.82 20.10 -0.72
C GLN A 395 23.10 18.80 -1.11
N LYS A 396 22.87 18.59 -2.41
CA LYS A 396 22.30 17.34 -2.93
C LYS A 396 23.16 16.13 -2.54
N LYS A 397 24.49 16.22 -2.73
CA LYS A 397 25.44 15.16 -2.33
C LYS A 397 25.40 14.91 -0.81
N GLU A 398 25.34 15.96 0.00
CA GLU A 398 25.24 15.84 1.46
C GLU A 398 23.97 15.11 1.88
N TYR A 399 22.83 15.46 1.29
CA TYR A 399 21.55 14.82 1.61
C TYR A 399 21.54 13.33 1.21
N LEU A 400 22.04 13.00 0.03
CA LEU A 400 22.17 11.62 -0.43
C LEU A 400 23.11 10.80 0.49
N ALA A 401 24.21 11.40 0.95
CA ALA A 401 25.12 10.75 1.89
C ALA A 401 24.45 10.47 3.25
N LYS A 402 23.66 11.41 3.78
CA LYS A 402 22.87 11.19 5.01
C LYS A 402 21.86 10.05 4.83
N LEU A 403 21.16 9.98 3.69
CA LEU A 403 20.24 8.88 3.39
C LEU A 403 20.97 7.54 3.31
N GLN A 404 22.16 7.48 2.72
CA GLN A 404 22.98 6.28 2.63
C GLN A 404 23.44 5.79 4.00
N GLN A 405 23.85 6.69 4.90
CA GLN A 405 24.18 6.32 6.27
C GLN A 405 22.99 5.74 7.05
N ALA A 406 21.78 6.30 6.83
CA ALA A 406 20.57 5.78 7.45
C ALA A 406 20.22 4.36 6.97
N GLU A 407 20.52 4.00 5.71
CA GLU A 407 20.35 2.65 5.17
C GLU A 407 21.22 1.62 5.91
N VAL A 408 22.51 1.91 6.07
CA VAL A 408 23.47 1.02 6.74
C VAL A 408 23.04 0.72 8.19
N HIS A 409 22.50 1.71 8.88
CA HIS A 409 22.01 1.53 10.26
C HIS A 409 20.70 0.73 10.32
N SER A 410 19.87 0.74 9.27
CA SER A 410 18.60 0.01 9.23
C SER A 410 18.80 -1.48 8.91
N GLN A 411 19.87 -1.84 8.19
CA GLN A 411 20.14 -3.23 7.80
C GLN A 411 20.82 -4.07 8.90
N GLY A 412 21.27 -3.45 10.00
CA GLY A 412 22.02 -4.13 11.08
C GLY A 412 23.36 -4.71 10.61
N PRO A 413 24.28 -5.07 11.50
CA PRO A 413 25.48 -5.76 11.09
C PRO A 413 25.08 -7.12 10.49
N VAL A 414 25.43 -7.35 9.23
CA VAL A 414 25.44 -8.69 8.64
C VAL A 414 26.43 -9.49 9.48
N THR A 415 25.94 -10.31 10.40
CA THR A 415 26.77 -11.31 11.07
C THR A 415 27.24 -12.28 10.00
N THR A 416 28.41 -12.01 9.44
CA THR A 416 29.17 -12.99 8.71
C THR A 416 29.66 -14.00 9.75
N ASP A 417 28.83 -15.00 10.01
CA ASP A 417 29.25 -16.16 10.75
C ASP A 417 30.24 -16.93 9.86
N LYS A 418 31.53 -16.66 10.13
CA LYS A 418 32.61 -17.50 9.64
C LYS A 418 32.62 -18.74 10.53
N ARG A 419 32.05 -19.81 10.05
CA ARG A 419 32.49 -21.18 10.36
C ARG A 419 32.07 -22.15 9.28
#